data_b598a14a58bcacafa99e79a0ebfa986f
#
_entry.id   b598a14a58bcacafa99e79a0ebfa986f
#
_cell.length_a   1.000
_cell.length_b   1.000
_cell.length_c   1.000
_cell.angle_alpha   90.00
_cell.angle_beta   90.00
_cell.angle_gamma   90.00
#
_symmetry.space_group_name_H-M   'P 1'
#
loop_
_entity.id
_entity.type
_entity.pdbx_description
1 polymer ?
#
loop_
_entity_poly.entity_id
_entity_poly.type
_entity_poly.pdbx_seq_one_letter_code
_entity_poly.pdbx_strand_id
1 'polypeptide(L)'
;TMLVGLAFLYICIFWQMYDSVMTLILTDTFHLNETIAGAVMAADNVLALFLLPLFGALSDKTNTRIGRRMPYIIGGTAAAVILMNLLPVLDNAYAASPSPLILGLFIAVLALLLVAMGVYRSPAVALMPDVTPKPLRSRGNAVINLMGAVGGILYLALAAVLYPASRKVAGHVDYQPLFIIVSLIMALSVLVLALTVKEKRLSEENRALEKQHPDWNLAAKDESGNEVLPKEVKRSLTFLLASISLWFIAYNGVTTWFTKYIEQVMGEGLGGAST
;
A
#
# COMPACT_ATOMS: atom_id res chain seq x y z
N THR A 1 -19.30 2.99 1.61
CA THR A 1 -18.35 1.86 1.60
C THR A 1 -17.55 1.81 0.30
N MET A 2 -18.18 1.94 -0.90
CA MET A 2 -17.43 1.98 -2.18
C MET A 2 -16.40 3.10 -2.23
N LEU A 3 -16.75 4.30 -1.78
CA LEU A 3 -15.82 5.44 -1.75
C LEU A 3 -14.60 5.20 -0.86
N VAL A 4 -14.78 4.49 0.27
CA VAL A 4 -13.66 4.07 1.12
C VAL A 4 -12.77 3.05 0.40
N GLY A 5 -13.35 2.24 -0.51
CA GLY A 5 -12.61 1.32 -1.36
C GLY A 5 -11.59 1.99 -2.27
N LEU A 6 -11.77 3.28 -2.62
CA LEU A 6 -10.77 4.04 -3.38
C LEU A 6 -9.42 4.11 -2.65
N ALA A 7 -9.42 4.15 -1.30
CA ALA A 7 -8.19 4.09 -0.53
C ALA A 7 -7.41 2.80 -0.78
N PHE A 8 -8.09 1.68 -0.89
CA PHE A 8 -7.47 0.38 -1.18
C PHE A 8 -7.05 0.25 -2.64
N LEU A 9 -7.82 0.82 -3.57
CA LEU A 9 -7.45 0.85 -4.98
C LEU A 9 -6.07 1.50 -5.15
N TYR A 10 -5.88 2.74 -4.64
CA TYR A 10 -4.62 3.42 -4.85
C TYR A 10 -3.45 2.85 -4.02
N ILE A 11 -3.73 2.25 -2.87
CA ILE A 11 -2.70 1.51 -2.11
C ILE A 11 -2.22 0.31 -2.93
N CYS A 12 -3.12 -0.48 -3.49
CA CYS A 12 -2.76 -1.68 -4.24
C CYS A 12 -2.08 -1.37 -5.58
N ILE A 13 -2.53 -0.33 -6.31
CA ILE A 13 -1.86 0.08 -7.55
C ILE A 13 -0.41 0.52 -7.29
N PHE A 14 -0.18 1.25 -6.18
CA PHE A 14 1.17 1.65 -5.78
C PHE A 14 2.05 0.44 -5.46
N TRP A 15 1.58 -0.47 -4.59
CA TRP A 15 2.39 -1.62 -4.19
C TRP A 15 2.70 -2.54 -5.35
N GLN A 16 1.74 -2.76 -6.25
CA GLN A 16 1.97 -3.55 -7.45
C GLN A 16 3.04 -2.92 -8.36
N MET A 17 3.02 -1.58 -8.51
CA MET A 17 4.07 -0.85 -9.22
C MET A 17 5.42 -0.96 -8.50
N TYR A 18 5.43 -0.76 -7.19
CA TYR A 18 6.63 -0.83 -6.37
C TYR A 18 7.33 -2.19 -6.52
N ASP A 19 6.60 -3.28 -6.30
CA ASP A 19 7.15 -4.63 -6.39
C ASP A 19 7.69 -4.95 -7.80
N SER A 20 7.00 -4.49 -8.85
CA SER A 20 7.38 -4.82 -10.22
C SER A 20 8.52 -3.96 -10.76
N VAL A 21 8.56 -2.67 -10.45
CA VAL A 21 9.48 -1.71 -11.08
C VAL A 21 10.73 -1.46 -10.24
N MET A 22 10.58 -1.43 -8.91
CA MET A 22 11.70 -1.07 -8.04
C MET A 22 12.85 -2.07 -8.14
N THR A 23 12.52 -3.36 -8.24
CA THR A 23 13.50 -4.43 -8.43
C THR A 23 14.30 -4.21 -9.72
N LEU A 24 13.62 -3.87 -10.84
CA LEU A 24 14.27 -3.59 -12.13
C LEU A 24 15.18 -2.36 -12.03
N ILE A 25 14.71 -1.27 -11.46
CA ILE A 25 15.52 -0.05 -11.27
C ILE A 25 16.80 -0.36 -10.47
N LEU A 26 16.67 -1.07 -9.35
CA LEU A 26 17.80 -1.38 -8.48
C LEU A 26 18.83 -2.30 -9.15
N THR A 27 18.38 -3.27 -9.95
CA THR A 27 19.30 -4.24 -10.61
C THR A 27 19.80 -3.76 -11.94
N ASP A 28 18.97 -3.14 -12.79
CA ASP A 28 19.32 -2.86 -14.18
C ASP A 28 19.92 -1.47 -14.38
N THR A 29 19.42 -0.46 -13.64
CA THR A 29 19.97 0.90 -13.70
C THR A 29 21.12 1.08 -12.72
N PHE A 30 20.89 0.74 -11.43
CA PHE A 30 21.91 0.93 -10.39
C PHE A 30 22.92 -0.22 -10.30
N HIS A 31 22.72 -1.32 -11.05
CA HIS A 31 23.58 -2.50 -11.07
C HIS A 31 23.88 -3.06 -9.66
N LEU A 32 22.90 -2.96 -8.75
CA LEU A 32 23.04 -3.53 -7.42
C LEU A 32 22.94 -5.05 -7.50
N ASN A 33 23.74 -5.72 -6.67
CA ASN A 33 23.61 -7.15 -6.49
C ASN A 33 22.19 -7.50 -6.00
N GLU A 34 21.64 -8.61 -6.47
CA GLU A 34 20.30 -9.10 -6.13
C GLU A 34 20.07 -9.21 -4.60
N THR A 35 21.11 -9.57 -3.83
CA THR A 35 21.06 -9.61 -2.37
C THR A 35 20.84 -8.21 -1.77
N ILE A 36 21.53 -7.19 -2.28
CA ILE A 36 21.38 -5.80 -1.82
C ILE A 36 20.03 -5.25 -2.27
N ALA A 37 19.64 -5.49 -3.52
CA ALA A 37 18.33 -5.10 -4.02
C ALA A 37 17.20 -5.73 -3.19
N GLY A 38 17.29 -7.02 -2.88
CA GLY A 38 16.36 -7.73 -2.00
C GLY A 38 16.33 -7.17 -0.58
N ALA A 39 17.46 -6.78 -0.02
CA ALA A 39 17.52 -6.13 1.30
C ALA A 39 16.84 -4.75 1.29
N VAL A 40 17.03 -3.96 0.23
CA VAL A 40 16.33 -2.67 0.04
C VAL A 40 14.82 -2.90 -0.10
N MET A 41 14.41 -3.89 -0.89
CA MET A 41 12.99 -4.25 -1.05
C MET A 41 12.36 -4.74 0.26
N ALA A 42 13.11 -5.47 1.11
CA ALA A 42 12.61 -5.94 2.39
C ALA A 42 12.51 -4.82 3.46
N ALA A 43 13.14 -3.67 3.23
CA ALA A 43 13.13 -2.56 4.18
C ALA A 43 11.71 -2.01 4.44
N ASP A 44 10.82 -2.06 3.46
CA ASP A 44 9.40 -1.68 3.59
C ASP A 44 8.69 -2.49 4.68
N ASN A 45 8.93 -3.81 4.72
CA ASN A 45 8.33 -4.72 5.70
C ASN A 45 8.87 -4.44 7.10
N VAL A 46 10.18 -4.16 7.24
CA VAL A 46 10.80 -3.77 8.51
C VAL A 46 10.24 -2.44 9.01
N LEU A 47 10.16 -1.44 8.14
CA LEU A 47 9.57 -0.13 8.47
C LEU A 47 8.08 -0.26 8.83
N ALA A 48 7.32 -1.05 8.09
CA ALA A 48 5.90 -1.27 8.32
C ALA A 48 5.63 -1.83 9.73
N LEU A 49 6.50 -2.70 10.25
CA LEU A 49 6.38 -3.28 11.60
C LEU A 49 6.29 -2.19 12.68
N PHE A 50 7.01 -1.09 12.51
CA PHE A 50 7.04 0.03 13.47
C PHE A 50 6.08 1.16 13.08
N LEU A 51 6.04 1.52 11.79
CA LEU A 51 5.28 2.68 11.32
C LEU A 51 3.76 2.45 11.34
N LEU A 52 3.28 1.24 11.01
CA LEU A 52 1.85 0.98 10.98
C LEU A 52 1.19 1.08 12.37
N PRO A 53 1.73 0.47 13.45
CA PRO A 53 1.20 0.68 14.78
C PRO A 53 1.34 2.12 15.25
N LEU A 54 2.48 2.77 14.98
CA LEU A 54 2.75 4.15 15.37
C LEU A 54 1.69 5.11 14.77
N PHE A 55 1.53 5.12 13.45
CA PHE A 55 0.58 6.01 12.78
C PHE A 55 -0.87 5.60 12.99
N GLY A 56 -1.14 4.32 13.22
CA GLY A 56 -2.42 3.84 13.72
C GLY A 56 -2.78 4.52 15.04
N ALA A 57 -1.90 4.41 16.05
CA ALA A 57 -2.11 4.99 17.37
C ALA A 57 -2.15 6.53 17.37
N LEU A 58 -1.29 7.18 16.56
CA LEU A 58 -1.30 8.64 16.41
C LEU A 58 -2.61 9.13 15.81
N SER A 59 -3.11 8.45 14.76
CA SER A 59 -4.36 8.81 14.12
C SER A 59 -5.57 8.56 15.04
N ASP A 60 -5.51 7.57 15.94
CA ASP A 60 -6.55 7.33 16.96
C ASP A 60 -6.68 8.48 17.94
N LYS A 61 -5.57 9.10 18.32
CA LYS A 61 -5.53 10.24 19.26
C LYS A 61 -5.84 11.58 18.60
N THR A 62 -5.81 11.64 17.28
CA THR A 62 -6.03 12.89 16.53
C THR A 62 -7.51 13.22 16.49
N ASN A 63 -7.83 14.52 16.68
CA ASN A 63 -9.19 15.03 16.56
C ASN A 63 -9.17 16.32 15.74
N THR A 64 -9.60 16.23 14.47
CA THR A 64 -9.65 17.38 13.57
C THR A 64 -11.08 17.61 13.05
N ARG A 65 -11.28 18.76 12.38
CA ARG A 65 -12.57 19.11 11.78
C ARG A 65 -12.98 18.14 10.66
N ILE A 66 -11.99 17.58 9.93
CA ILE A 66 -12.22 16.66 8.80
C ILE A 66 -12.26 15.19 9.22
N GLY A 67 -11.93 14.88 10.47
CA GLY A 67 -11.86 13.53 11.01
C GLY A 67 -10.54 13.25 11.70
N ARG A 68 -10.32 12.02 12.13
CA ARG A 68 -9.07 11.59 12.80
C ARG A 68 -8.11 10.91 11.84
N ARG A 69 -8.62 10.21 10.81
CA ARG A 69 -7.81 9.48 9.80
C ARG A 69 -7.48 10.33 8.60
N MET A 70 -8.42 11.16 8.15
CA MET A 70 -8.34 11.94 6.92
C MET A 70 -7.08 12.81 6.81
N PRO A 71 -6.60 13.52 7.87
CA PRO A 71 -5.38 14.33 7.78
C PRO A 71 -4.15 13.51 7.41
N TYR A 72 -4.02 12.29 7.96
CA TYR A 72 -2.91 11.37 7.67
C TYR A 72 -3.01 10.81 6.25
N ILE A 73 -4.23 10.49 5.80
CA ILE A 73 -4.49 10.00 4.45
C ILE A 73 -4.10 11.08 3.43
N ILE A 74 -4.57 12.32 3.60
CA ILE A 74 -4.29 13.41 2.67
C ILE A 74 -2.80 13.78 2.71
N GLY A 75 -2.24 14.02 3.90
CA GLY A 75 -0.86 14.46 4.06
C GLY A 75 0.14 13.39 3.62
N GLY A 76 -0.08 12.13 4.03
CA GLY A 76 0.78 11.01 3.65
C GLY A 76 0.74 10.74 2.14
N THR A 77 -0.45 10.79 1.51
CA THR A 77 -0.57 10.61 0.06
C THR A 77 0.06 11.78 -0.71
N ALA A 78 -0.12 13.02 -0.26
CA ALA A 78 0.52 14.18 -0.90
C ALA A 78 2.05 14.05 -0.87
N ALA A 79 2.63 13.68 0.28
CA ALA A 79 4.06 13.42 0.39
C ALA A 79 4.50 12.25 -0.49
N ALA A 80 3.75 11.15 -0.51
CA ALA A 80 4.05 9.99 -1.34
C ALA A 80 4.03 10.32 -2.84
N VAL A 81 3.03 11.07 -3.31
CA VAL A 81 2.93 11.52 -4.72
C VAL A 81 4.13 12.36 -5.14
N ILE A 82 4.59 13.26 -4.28
CA ILE A 82 5.78 14.08 -4.57
C ILE A 82 7.03 13.20 -4.64
N LEU A 83 7.25 12.40 -3.60
CA LEU A 83 8.46 11.57 -3.47
C LEU A 83 8.55 10.50 -4.54
N MET A 84 7.44 9.85 -4.90
CA MET A 84 7.45 8.80 -5.91
C MET A 84 7.79 9.33 -7.30
N ASN A 85 7.44 10.59 -7.64
CA ASN A 85 7.81 11.19 -8.92
C ASN A 85 9.28 11.65 -8.97
N LEU A 86 9.97 11.77 -7.83
CA LEU A 86 11.40 12.02 -7.80
C LEU A 86 12.23 10.77 -8.13
N LEU A 87 11.72 9.56 -7.86
CA LEU A 87 12.45 8.33 -8.09
C LEU A 87 12.83 8.12 -9.56
N PRO A 88 11.90 8.18 -10.55
CA PRO A 88 12.28 8.01 -11.95
C PRO A 88 13.14 9.16 -12.48
N VAL A 89 13.06 10.36 -11.90
CA VAL A 89 13.96 11.47 -12.25
C VAL A 89 15.39 11.13 -11.84
N LEU A 90 15.59 10.58 -10.64
CA LEU A 90 16.90 10.15 -10.16
C LEU A 90 17.40 8.91 -10.91
N ASP A 91 16.52 7.99 -11.29
CA ASP A 91 16.81 6.83 -12.12
C ASP A 91 17.36 7.25 -13.50
N ASN A 92 16.63 8.14 -14.20
CA ASN A 92 17.04 8.70 -15.48
C ASN A 92 18.35 9.52 -15.38
N ALA A 93 18.52 10.27 -14.28
CA ALA A 93 19.75 11.02 -14.04
C ALA A 93 20.96 10.10 -13.82
N TYR A 94 20.78 9.00 -13.11
CA TYR A 94 21.83 8.00 -12.91
C TYR A 94 22.18 7.30 -14.22
N ALA A 95 21.20 6.92 -15.03
CA ALA A 95 21.44 6.31 -16.33
C ALA A 95 22.23 7.24 -17.28
N ALA A 96 22.00 8.55 -17.22
CA ALA A 96 22.74 9.53 -18.00
C ALA A 96 24.16 9.80 -17.45
N SER A 97 24.33 9.80 -16.14
CA SER A 97 25.62 10.09 -15.48
C SER A 97 25.70 9.34 -14.13
N PRO A 98 26.24 8.11 -14.13
CA PRO A 98 26.35 7.31 -12.90
C PRO A 98 27.16 8.03 -11.82
N SER A 99 26.55 8.22 -10.65
CA SER A 99 27.18 8.88 -9.51
C SER A 99 26.73 8.25 -8.18
N PRO A 100 27.64 7.96 -7.25
CA PRO A 100 27.29 7.48 -5.90
C PRO A 100 26.34 8.43 -5.16
N LEU A 101 26.41 9.73 -5.43
CA LEU A 101 25.53 10.73 -4.85
C LEU A 101 24.07 10.52 -5.31
N ILE A 102 23.86 10.26 -6.60
CA ILE A 102 22.50 10.02 -7.14
C ILE A 102 21.93 8.74 -6.56
N LEU A 103 22.73 7.68 -6.45
CA LEU A 103 22.31 6.44 -5.77
C LEU A 103 21.93 6.71 -4.30
N GLY A 104 22.76 7.47 -3.57
CA GLY A 104 22.46 7.84 -2.17
C GLY A 104 21.18 8.65 -2.05
N LEU A 105 20.94 9.60 -2.95
CA LEU A 105 19.70 10.38 -3.02
C LEU A 105 18.49 9.50 -3.35
N PHE A 106 18.64 8.57 -4.29
CA PHE A 106 17.57 7.63 -4.65
C PHE A 106 17.15 6.79 -3.44
N ILE A 107 18.09 6.20 -2.72
CA ILE A 107 17.82 5.41 -1.51
C ILE A 107 17.18 6.28 -0.40
N ALA A 108 17.64 7.52 -0.23
CA ALA A 108 17.06 8.44 0.74
C ALA A 108 15.61 8.82 0.38
N VAL A 109 15.34 9.15 -0.88
CA VAL A 109 13.97 9.45 -1.37
C VAL A 109 13.08 8.22 -1.26
N LEU A 110 13.60 7.04 -1.57
CA LEU A 110 12.88 5.77 -1.42
C LEU A 110 12.50 5.52 0.05
N ALA A 111 13.43 5.69 0.99
CA ALA A 111 13.17 5.55 2.41
C ALA A 111 12.10 6.55 2.90
N LEU A 112 12.17 7.81 2.47
CA LEU A 112 11.15 8.82 2.79
C LEU A 112 9.80 8.47 2.18
N LEU A 113 9.76 7.93 0.96
CA LEU A 113 8.53 7.44 0.33
C LEU A 113 7.90 6.31 1.15
N LEU A 114 8.69 5.34 1.60
CA LEU A 114 8.18 4.24 2.44
C LEU A 114 7.64 4.74 3.78
N VAL A 115 8.26 5.76 4.37
CA VAL A 115 7.72 6.44 5.56
C VAL A 115 6.39 7.12 5.23
N ALA A 116 6.29 7.88 4.14
CA ALA A 116 5.06 8.53 3.71
C ALA A 116 3.94 7.50 3.46
N MET A 117 4.27 6.35 2.86
CA MET A 117 3.34 5.22 2.69
C MET A 117 2.86 4.68 4.03
N GLY A 118 3.74 4.52 5.01
CA GLY A 118 3.41 4.11 6.38
C GLY A 118 2.47 5.09 7.08
N VAL A 119 2.66 6.39 6.87
CA VAL A 119 1.83 7.47 7.47
C VAL A 119 0.36 7.31 7.10
N TYR A 120 0.02 7.04 5.84
CA TYR A 120 -1.37 7.00 5.41
C TYR A 120 -1.97 5.59 5.36
N ARG A 121 -1.17 4.53 5.16
CA ARG A 121 -1.66 3.16 4.98
C ARG A 121 -2.48 2.66 6.18
N SER A 122 -1.95 2.79 7.39
CA SER A 122 -2.63 2.35 8.61
C SER A 122 -3.93 3.13 8.86
N PRO A 123 -3.96 4.49 8.81
CA PRO A 123 -5.21 5.25 8.88
C PRO A 123 -6.22 4.91 7.77
N ALA A 124 -5.77 4.66 6.54
CA ALA A 124 -6.65 4.31 5.43
C ALA A 124 -7.35 2.95 5.65
N VAL A 125 -6.60 1.96 6.14
CA VAL A 125 -7.17 0.64 6.50
C VAL A 125 -8.17 0.78 7.64
N ALA A 126 -7.86 1.59 8.67
CA ALA A 126 -8.72 1.79 9.82
C ALA A 126 -9.98 2.64 9.51
N LEU A 127 -9.97 3.40 8.42
CA LEU A 127 -11.12 4.23 8.02
C LEU A 127 -12.38 3.39 7.77
N MET A 128 -12.25 2.22 7.15
CA MET A 128 -13.41 1.38 6.82
C MET A 128 -14.20 0.94 8.06
N PRO A 129 -13.59 0.30 9.09
CA PRO A 129 -14.33 -0.08 10.28
C PRO A 129 -14.81 1.12 11.09
N ASP A 130 -14.17 2.30 11.00
CA ASP A 130 -14.59 3.50 11.72
C ASP A 130 -15.90 4.08 11.17
N VAL A 131 -16.12 3.99 9.85
CA VAL A 131 -17.32 4.54 9.17
C VAL A 131 -18.36 3.49 8.79
N THR A 132 -18.14 2.22 9.16
CA THR A 132 -19.05 1.11 8.79
C THR A 132 -19.54 0.40 10.05
N PRO A 133 -20.88 0.28 10.26
CA PRO A 133 -21.46 -0.46 11.38
C PRO A 133 -21.00 -1.91 11.42
N LYS A 134 -20.84 -2.46 12.63
CA LYS A 134 -20.33 -3.83 12.87
C LYS A 134 -20.96 -4.91 11.98
N PRO A 135 -22.30 -4.99 11.83
CA PRO A 135 -22.94 -6.02 10.99
C PRO A 135 -22.58 -5.91 9.49
N LEU A 136 -22.17 -4.73 9.03
CA LEU A 136 -21.83 -4.46 7.63
C LEU A 136 -20.32 -4.52 7.35
N ARG A 137 -19.47 -4.71 8.36
CA ARG A 137 -18.01 -4.72 8.19
C ARG A 137 -17.53 -5.84 7.28
N SER A 138 -18.15 -7.01 7.32
CA SER A 138 -17.82 -8.12 6.41
C SER A 138 -18.06 -7.74 4.94
N ARG A 139 -19.23 -7.14 4.64
CA ARG A 139 -19.52 -6.63 3.28
C ARG A 139 -18.60 -5.46 2.91
N GLY A 140 -18.30 -4.58 3.87
CA GLY A 140 -17.32 -3.52 3.70
C GLY A 140 -15.95 -4.05 3.32
N ASN A 141 -15.48 -5.09 4.01
CA ASN A 141 -14.22 -5.73 3.74
C ASN A 141 -14.17 -6.39 2.34
N ALA A 142 -15.25 -7.03 1.90
CA ALA A 142 -15.36 -7.56 0.55
C ALA A 142 -15.21 -6.47 -0.52
N VAL A 143 -15.85 -5.31 -0.34
CA VAL A 143 -15.76 -4.17 -1.26
C VAL A 143 -14.35 -3.60 -1.32
N ILE A 144 -13.68 -3.39 -0.19
CA ILE A 144 -12.32 -2.84 -0.18
C ILE A 144 -11.31 -3.80 -0.81
N ASN A 145 -11.45 -5.11 -0.58
CA ASN A 145 -10.58 -6.11 -1.22
C ASN A 145 -10.82 -6.17 -2.73
N LEU A 146 -12.08 -6.08 -3.19
CA LEU A 146 -12.40 -5.98 -4.61
C LEU A 146 -11.76 -4.73 -5.25
N MET A 147 -11.88 -3.58 -4.60
CA MET A 147 -11.27 -2.34 -5.10
C MET A 147 -9.73 -2.42 -5.11
N GLY A 148 -9.13 -3.12 -4.14
CA GLY A 148 -7.70 -3.41 -4.14
C GLY A 148 -7.28 -4.28 -5.33
N ALA A 149 -8.04 -5.35 -5.62
CA ALA A 149 -7.81 -6.19 -6.80
C ALA A 149 -7.93 -5.41 -8.11
N VAL A 150 -8.94 -4.53 -8.21
CA VAL A 150 -9.08 -3.60 -9.36
C VAL A 150 -7.85 -2.71 -9.50
N GLY A 151 -7.29 -2.19 -8.39
CA GLY A 151 -6.05 -1.40 -8.41
C GLY A 151 -4.87 -2.19 -8.97
N GLY A 152 -4.69 -3.44 -8.55
CA GLY A 152 -3.65 -4.33 -9.09
C GLY A 152 -3.82 -4.62 -10.58
N ILE A 153 -5.04 -4.96 -11.02
CA ILE A 153 -5.34 -5.19 -12.44
C ILE A 153 -5.12 -3.93 -13.27
N LEU A 154 -5.52 -2.78 -12.76
CA LEU A 154 -5.31 -1.49 -13.44
C LEU A 154 -3.83 -1.20 -13.64
N TYR A 155 -2.99 -1.48 -12.63
CA TYR A 155 -1.54 -1.37 -12.78
C TYR A 155 -1.01 -2.29 -13.90
N LEU A 156 -1.38 -3.59 -13.87
CA LEU A 156 -0.93 -4.55 -14.88
C LEU A 156 -1.33 -4.11 -16.30
N ALA A 157 -2.57 -3.65 -16.48
CA ALA A 157 -3.03 -3.11 -17.75
C ALA A 157 -2.22 -1.87 -18.21
N LEU A 158 -1.93 -0.95 -17.28
CA LEU A 158 -1.09 0.22 -17.58
C LEU A 158 0.33 -0.18 -17.97
N ALA A 159 0.95 -1.10 -17.25
CA ALA A 159 2.29 -1.59 -17.54
C ALA A 159 2.36 -2.30 -18.91
N ALA A 160 1.37 -3.14 -19.23
CA ALA A 160 1.29 -3.83 -20.52
C ALA A 160 1.12 -2.85 -21.70
N VAL A 161 0.35 -1.77 -21.53
CA VAL A 161 0.13 -0.75 -22.58
C VAL A 161 1.34 0.17 -22.74
N LEU A 162 1.96 0.60 -21.64
CA LEU A 162 3.09 1.54 -21.69
C LEU A 162 4.40 0.87 -22.12
N TYR A 163 4.61 -0.38 -21.69
CA TYR A 163 5.84 -1.14 -21.92
C TYR A 163 5.57 -2.48 -22.61
N PRO A 164 4.95 -2.49 -23.82
CA PRO A 164 4.61 -3.74 -24.50
C PRO A 164 5.87 -4.57 -24.79
N ALA A 165 5.75 -5.90 -24.69
CA ALA A 165 6.83 -6.85 -24.93
C ALA A 165 7.48 -6.71 -26.33
N SER A 166 6.70 -6.26 -27.32
CA SER A 166 7.17 -5.96 -28.68
C SER A 166 8.15 -4.78 -28.75
N ARG A 167 8.19 -3.93 -27.75
CA ARG A 167 9.05 -2.75 -27.69
C ARG A 167 10.33 -3.07 -26.93
N LYS A 168 11.20 -3.87 -27.53
CA LYS A 168 12.54 -4.09 -26.98
C LYS A 168 13.32 -2.78 -27.03
N VAL A 169 13.40 -2.08 -25.90
CA VAL A 169 14.26 -0.92 -25.74
C VAL A 169 15.66 -1.44 -25.41
N ALA A 170 16.60 -1.26 -26.33
CA ALA A 170 18.01 -1.51 -26.04
C ALA A 170 18.51 -0.35 -25.14
N GLY A 171 18.80 -0.64 -23.88
CA GLY A 171 19.33 0.34 -22.93
C GLY A 171 18.36 0.63 -21.79
N HIS A 172 18.51 1.80 -21.16
CA HIS A 172 17.73 2.24 -20.03
C HIS A 172 16.24 2.44 -20.39
N VAL A 173 15.35 1.96 -19.51
CA VAL A 173 13.90 2.11 -19.65
C VAL A 173 13.42 3.26 -18.77
N ASP A 174 12.82 4.28 -19.37
CA ASP A 174 12.22 5.39 -18.62
C ASP A 174 10.84 5.00 -18.04
N TYR A 175 10.77 4.88 -16.73
CA TYR A 175 9.54 4.57 -15.99
C TYR A 175 8.74 5.83 -15.59
N GLN A 176 9.22 7.03 -15.89
CA GLN A 176 8.56 8.29 -15.48
C GLN A 176 7.09 8.39 -15.89
N PRO A 177 6.66 8.00 -17.11
CA PRO A 177 5.24 8.05 -17.50
C PRO A 177 4.35 7.20 -16.59
N LEU A 178 4.81 6.01 -16.20
CA LEU A 178 4.06 5.11 -15.31
C LEU A 178 3.89 5.73 -13.91
N PHE A 179 4.97 6.27 -13.35
CA PHE A 179 4.92 6.93 -12.04
C PHE A 179 3.99 8.15 -12.03
N ILE A 180 3.98 8.96 -13.10
CA ILE A 180 3.07 10.09 -13.24
C ILE A 180 1.61 9.61 -13.28
N ILE A 181 1.28 8.60 -14.08
CA ILE A 181 -0.10 8.10 -14.20
C ILE A 181 -0.58 7.53 -12.86
N VAL A 182 0.23 6.69 -12.21
CA VAL A 182 -0.11 6.11 -10.91
C VAL A 182 -0.27 7.21 -9.85
N SER A 183 0.61 8.20 -9.81
CA SER A 183 0.51 9.33 -8.87
C SER A 183 -0.74 10.18 -9.10
N LEU A 184 -1.16 10.38 -10.35
CA LEU A 184 -2.42 11.07 -10.68
C LEU A 184 -3.63 10.27 -10.20
N ILE A 185 -3.64 8.94 -10.40
CA ILE A 185 -4.72 8.07 -9.89
C ILE A 185 -4.78 8.14 -8.37
N MET A 186 -3.63 8.11 -7.68
CA MET A 186 -3.56 8.25 -6.22
C MET A 186 -4.11 9.60 -5.76
N ALA A 187 -3.66 10.69 -6.36
CA ALA A 187 -4.09 12.04 -6.02
C ALA A 187 -5.61 12.24 -6.26
N LEU A 188 -6.12 11.79 -7.40
CA LEU A 188 -7.56 11.84 -7.72
C LEU A 188 -8.39 11.00 -6.76
N SER A 189 -7.94 9.79 -6.43
CA SER A 189 -8.63 8.89 -5.50
C SER A 189 -8.75 9.50 -4.11
N VAL A 190 -7.67 10.10 -3.59
CA VAL A 190 -7.67 10.79 -2.28
C VAL A 190 -8.49 12.07 -2.32
N LEU A 191 -8.44 12.83 -3.42
CA LEU A 191 -9.28 14.01 -3.59
C LEU A 191 -10.76 13.65 -3.55
N VAL A 192 -11.19 12.65 -4.31
CA VAL A 192 -12.58 12.15 -4.28
C VAL A 192 -12.94 11.68 -2.88
N LEU A 193 -12.08 10.90 -2.22
CA LEU A 193 -12.30 10.42 -0.86
C LEU A 193 -12.49 11.60 0.12
N ALA A 194 -11.61 12.59 0.09
CA ALA A 194 -11.63 13.75 0.98
C ALA A 194 -12.87 14.64 0.77
N LEU A 195 -13.33 14.79 -0.47
CA LEU A 195 -14.50 15.61 -0.80
C LEU A 195 -15.83 14.90 -0.47
N THR A 196 -15.86 13.56 -0.58
CA THR A 196 -17.12 12.80 -0.47
C THR A 196 -17.32 12.14 0.88
N VAL A 197 -16.26 11.68 1.54
CA VAL A 197 -16.34 10.97 2.82
C VAL A 197 -16.18 11.94 3.98
N LYS A 198 -17.31 12.30 4.60
CA LYS A 198 -17.34 13.10 5.84
C LYS A 198 -17.07 12.19 7.03
N GLU A 199 -15.78 11.82 7.24
CA GLU A 199 -15.35 10.85 8.24
C GLU A 199 -15.93 11.13 9.62
N LYS A 200 -15.81 12.37 10.12
CA LYS A 200 -16.26 12.75 11.46
C LYS A 200 -17.73 12.43 11.66
N ARG A 201 -18.59 12.89 10.76
CA ARG A 201 -20.04 12.66 10.81
C ARG A 201 -20.38 11.17 10.79
N LEU A 202 -19.82 10.43 9.81
CA LEU A 202 -20.09 9.00 9.67
C LEU A 202 -19.60 8.19 10.87
N SER A 203 -18.44 8.54 11.43
CA SER A 203 -17.90 7.89 12.62
C SER A 203 -18.76 8.18 13.87
N GLU A 204 -19.28 9.41 14.03
CA GLU A 204 -20.19 9.77 15.12
C GLU A 204 -21.52 9.04 14.99
N GLU A 205 -22.11 9.00 13.79
CA GLU A 205 -23.35 8.26 13.49
C GLU A 205 -23.16 6.75 13.76
N ASN A 206 -22.02 6.18 13.35
CA ASN A 206 -21.70 4.77 13.59
C ASN A 206 -21.57 4.45 15.08
N ARG A 207 -20.88 5.30 15.86
CA ARG A 207 -20.76 5.14 17.31
C ARG A 207 -22.11 5.27 18.03
N ALA A 208 -22.98 6.16 17.55
CA ALA A 208 -24.33 6.30 18.10
C ALA A 208 -25.17 5.03 17.87
N LEU A 209 -25.09 4.46 16.65
CA LEU A 209 -25.73 3.18 16.32
C LEU A 209 -25.19 2.01 17.16
N GLU A 210 -23.88 1.91 17.33
CA GLU A 210 -23.26 0.86 18.15
C GLU A 210 -23.68 0.96 19.65
N LYS A 211 -23.93 2.17 20.17
CA LYS A 211 -24.46 2.35 21.52
C LYS A 211 -25.94 1.92 21.65
N GLN A 212 -26.74 2.10 20.59
CA GLN A 212 -28.14 1.67 20.55
C GLN A 212 -28.31 0.16 20.41
N HIS A 213 -27.26 -0.52 19.86
CA HIS A 213 -27.26 -1.95 19.62
C HIS A 213 -26.10 -2.66 20.35
N PRO A 214 -26.18 -2.79 21.69
CA PRO A 214 -25.15 -3.47 22.47
C PRO A 214 -25.02 -4.96 22.12
N ASP A 215 -26.05 -5.55 21.52
CA ASP A 215 -26.08 -6.91 20.98
C ASP A 215 -25.08 -7.15 19.83
N TRP A 216 -24.59 -6.11 19.17
CA TRP A 216 -23.52 -6.21 18.16
C TRP A 216 -22.14 -6.48 18.77
N ASN A 217 -22.00 -6.36 20.10
CA ASN A 217 -20.79 -6.72 20.83
C ASN A 217 -20.84 -8.18 21.24
N LEU A 218 -20.23 -9.05 20.44
CA LEU A 218 -20.12 -10.48 20.72
C LEU A 218 -18.93 -10.85 21.64
N ALA A 219 -18.17 -9.86 22.11
CA ALA A 219 -17.05 -10.12 23.01
C ALA A 219 -17.56 -10.56 24.39
N ALA A 220 -17.10 -11.72 24.87
CA ALA A 220 -17.29 -12.13 26.25
C ALA A 220 -16.54 -11.14 27.17
N LYS A 221 -17.20 -10.69 28.25
CA LYS A 221 -16.60 -9.85 29.28
C LYS A 221 -16.26 -10.71 30.48
N ASP A 222 -15.10 -10.46 31.09
CA ASP A 222 -14.75 -11.04 32.39
C ASP A 222 -15.56 -10.38 33.53
N GLU A 223 -15.40 -10.90 34.74
CA GLU A 223 -16.03 -10.37 35.95
C GLU A 223 -15.64 -8.91 36.22
N SER A 224 -14.54 -8.42 35.65
CA SER A 224 -14.05 -7.05 35.74
C SER A 224 -14.50 -6.15 34.60
N GLY A 225 -15.34 -6.67 33.67
CA GLY A 225 -15.86 -5.93 32.51
C GLY A 225 -14.89 -5.77 31.33
N ASN A 226 -13.71 -6.42 31.39
CA ASN A 226 -12.75 -6.42 30.29
C ASN A 226 -13.13 -7.45 29.22
N GLU A 227 -12.92 -7.12 27.95
CA GLU A 227 -13.12 -8.05 26.86
C GLU A 227 -12.05 -9.15 26.89
N VAL A 228 -12.45 -10.38 27.22
CA VAL A 228 -11.55 -11.55 27.27
C VAL A 228 -11.96 -12.55 26.20
N LEU A 229 -10.97 -12.92 25.38
CA LEU A 229 -11.14 -14.00 24.40
C LEU A 229 -10.97 -15.36 25.12
N PRO A 230 -11.94 -16.29 24.99
CA PRO A 230 -11.78 -17.66 25.45
C PRO A 230 -10.48 -18.29 24.94
N LYS A 231 -9.85 -19.15 25.75
CA LYS A 231 -8.55 -19.79 25.38
C LYS A 231 -8.60 -20.49 24.01
N GLU A 232 -9.70 -21.14 23.70
CA GLU A 232 -9.91 -21.84 22.43
C GLU A 232 -9.96 -20.87 21.23
N VAL A 233 -10.66 -19.73 21.40
CA VAL A 233 -10.73 -18.68 20.39
C VAL A 233 -9.36 -18.04 20.20
N LYS A 234 -8.62 -17.78 21.28
CA LYS A 234 -7.25 -17.25 21.23
C LYS A 234 -6.31 -18.20 20.48
N ARG A 235 -6.40 -19.52 20.75
CA ARG A 235 -5.62 -20.54 20.05
C ARG A 235 -5.94 -20.58 18.55
N SER A 236 -7.22 -20.60 18.20
CA SER A 236 -7.69 -20.57 16.80
C SER A 236 -7.21 -19.32 16.08
N LEU A 237 -7.30 -18.15 16.72
CA LEU A 237 -6.81 -16.89 16.19
C LEU A 237 -5.29 -16.93 15.95
N THR A 238 -4.52 -17.49 16.88
CA THR A 238 -3.07 -17.64 16.73
C THR A 238 -2.71 -18.49 15.51
N PHE A 239 -3.37 -19.63 15.32
CA PHE A 239 -3.14 -20.50 14.16
C PHE A 239 -3.56 -19.82 12.85
N LEU A 240 -4.67 -19.10 12.86
CA LEU A 240 -5.13 -18.34 11.69
C LEU A 240 -4.10 -17.25 11.29
N LEU A 241 -3.63 -16.48 12.28
CA LEU A 241 -2.62 -15.45 12.04
C LEU A 241 -1.29 -16.04 11.56
N ALA A 242 -0.85 -17.16 12.12
CA ALA A 242 0.34 -17.86 11.68
C ALA A 242 0.20 -18.36 10.23
N SER A 243 -0.95 -18.95 9.89
CA SER A 243 -1.24 -19.42 8.52
C SER A 243 -1.23 -18.26 7.51
N ILE A 244 -1.86 -17.14 7.84
CA ILE A 244 -1.86 -15.92 7.00
C ILE A 244 -0.43 -15.39 6.85
N SER A 245 0.35 -15.36 7.94
CA SER A 245 1.75 -14.90 7.90
C SER A 245 2.61 -15.76 6.98
N LEU A 246 2.50 -17.08 7.08
CA LEU A 246 3.23 -18.01 6.21
C LEU A 246 2.83 -17.84 4.74
N TRP A 247 1.54 -17.65 4.48
CA TRP A 247 1.05 -17.38 3.13
C TRP A 247 1.63 -16.08 2.56
N PHE A 248 1.64 -15.00 3.35
CA PHE A 248 2.21 -13.71 2.91
C PHE A 248 3.72 -13.79 2.69
N ILE A 249 4.47 -14.56 3.50
CA ILE A 249 5.90 -14.78 3.28
C ILE A 249 6.13 -15.43 1.92
N ALA A 250 5.40 -16.50 1.61
CA ALA A 250 5.52 -17.18 0.32
C ALA A 250 5.09 -16.28 -0.85
N TYR A 251 3.98 -15.56 -0.71
CA TYR A 251 3.48 -14.62 -1.71
C TYR A 251 4.51 -13.52 -2.04
N ASN A 252 5.03 -12.83 -1.02
CA ASN A 252 6.02 -11.78 -1.21
C ASN A 252 7.33 -12.31 -1.83
N GLY A 253 7.76 -13.52 -1.44
CA GLY A 253 8.93 -14.15 -2.04
C GLY A 253 8.82 -14.36 -3.55
N VAL A 254 7.60 -14.63 -4.03
CA VAL A 254 7.35 -14.78 -5.48
C VAL A 254 7.15 -13.41 -6.15
N THR A 255 6.28 -12.57 -5.63
CA THR A 255 5.86 -11.32 -6.30
C THR A 255 7.01 -10.32 -6.46
N THR A 256 7.89 -10.20 -5.47
CA THR A 256 9.04 -9.29 -5.50
C THR A 256 10.00 -9.59 -6.65
N TRP A 257 10.20 -10.88 -6.95
CA TRP A 257 11.17 -11.30 -7.97
C TRP A 257 10.53 -11.72 -9.29
N PHE A 258 9.21 -11.75 -9.38
CA PHE A 258 8.49 -12.28 -10.54
C PHE A 258 8.85 -11.56 -11.83
N THR A 259 8.84 -10.22 -11.85
CA THR A 259 9.18 -9.43 -13.04
C THR A 259 10.61 -9.68 -13.47
N LYS A 260 11.56 -9.75 -12.53
CA LYS A 260 12.97 -10.04 -12.82
C LYS A 260 13.17 -11.46 -13.34
N TYR A 261 12.46 -12.43 -12.80
CA TYR A 261 12.46 -13.80 -13.31
C TYR A 261 11.98 -13.89 -14.76
N ILE A 262 10.86 -13.24 -15.09
CA ILE A 262 10.33 -13.19 -16.46
C ILE A 262 11.33 -12.53 -17.41
N GLU A 263 11.98 -11.46 -17.00
CA GLU A 263 13.01 -10.79 -17.79
C GLU A 263 14.20 -11.70 -18.07
N GLN A 264 14.75 -12.37 -17.05
CA GLN A 264 15.94 -13.22 -17.18
C GLN A 264 15.67 -14.54 -17.92
N VAL A 265 14.51 -15.17 -17.68
CA VAL A 265 14.21 -16.52 -18.20
C VAL A 265 13.49 -16.45 -19.55
N MET A 266 12.56 -15.50 -19.72
CA MET A 266 11.74 -15.38 -20.92
C MET A 266 12.25 -14.26 -21.86
N GLY A 267 13.13 -13.40 -21.39
CA GLY A 267 13.64 -12.25 -22.16
C GLY A 267 12.60 -11.18 -22.43
N GLU A 268 11.56 -11.14 -21.57
CA GLU A 268 10.46 -10.20 -21.68
C GLU A 268 10.57 -9.12 -20.59
N GLY A 269 10.35 -7.85 -20.98
CA GLY A 269 10.37 -6.73 -20.02
C GLY A 269 9.10 -6.62 -19.20
N LEU A 270 8.93 -5.47 -18.52
CA LEU A 270 7.82 -5.18 -17.60
C LEU A 270 6.43 -5.46 -18.20
N GLY A 271 6.23 -5.12 -19.47
CA GLY A 271 4.95 -5.35 -20.16
C GLY A 271 4.63 -6.83 -20.34
N GLY A 272 5.63 -7.65 -20.74
CA GLY A 272 5.47 -9.10 -20.87
C GLY A 272 5.21 -9.77 -19.51
N ALA A 273 5.84 -9.29 -18.44
CA ALA A 273 5.58 -9.78 -17.08
C ALA A 273 4.18 -9.38 -16.57
N SER A 274 3.52 -8.41 -17.21
CA SER A 274 2.21 -7.88 -16.81
C SER A 274 1.03 -8.48 -17.60
N THR A 275 1.31 -9.26 -18.65
CA THR A 275 0.31 -9.97 -19.46
C THR A 275 0.17 -11.43 -19.04
#